data_b99bffcce63a253ba298ca426e5f84e9
#
_entry.id   b99bffcce63a253ba298ca426e5f84e9
#
_cell.length_a   1.000
_cell.length_b   1.000
_cell.length_c   1.000
_cell.angle_alpha   90.00
_cell.angle_beta   90.00
_cell.angle_gamma   90.00
#
_symmetry.space_group_name_H-M   'P 1'
#
loop_
_entity.id
_entity.type
_entity.pdbx_description
1 polymer ?
#
loop_
_entity_poly.entity_id
_entity_poly.type
_entity_poly.pdbx_seq_one_letter_code
_entity_poly.pdbx_strand_id
1 'polypeptide(L)'
;LRLMQMLVVPLVFCSLICGSAAIGDTKTLGKVGVKTIVFYLFTTALAISIALAVGTIVKPGLGLDTAAIQTQEVTVAESTTLTETLLNIIPTNPIGALANGTMLQVIVFALFVGIILAKLGEKVEVVSNFFAQFNDIMMEMTNMVMMAAPIGVYCLISRTFSNIGFSGFIPMAKYMLCVLGALAIHCLGSYSALMAIFTRLNPYKFIRKYFPVMSFAFSTATSNATIPLAIETLDEKIGVSKKISSFTIPLGATINMD
;
A
#
# COMPACT_ATOMS: atom_id res chain seq x y z
N LEU A 1 9.94 -8.08 14.71
CA LEU A 1 9.18 -6.84 14.60
C LEU A 1 10.08 -5.61 14.51
N ARG A 2 11.06 -5.38 15.40
CA ARG A 2 11.92 -4.20 15.38
C ARG A 2 12.70 -4.04 14.06
N LEU A 3 13.20 -5.13 13.47
CA LEU A 3 13.88 -5.10 12.17
C LEU A 3 12.96 -4.60 11.04
N MET A 4 11.70 -5.00 11.03
CA MET A 4 10.73 -4.48 10.07
C MET A 4 10.43 -3.00 10.30
N GLN A 5 10.21 -2.60 11.55
CA GLN A 5 9.95 -1.20 11.91
C GLN A 5 11.09 -0.25 11.51
N MET A 6 12.35 -0.71 11.62
CA MET A 6 13.54 0.04 11.21
C MET A 6 13.51 0.41 9.71
N LEU A 7 12.93 -0.46 8.87
CA LEU A 7 12.93 -0.28 7.42
C LEU A 7 11.75 0.57 6.91
N VAL A 8 10.67 0.67 7.68
CA VAL A 8 9.42 1.31 7.21
C VAL A 8 9.64 2.75 6.77
N VAL A 9 10.24 3.58 7.62
CA VAL A 9 10.40 5.02 7.33
C VAL A 9 11.30 5.27 6.11
N PRO A 10 12.54 4.73 6.04
CA PRO A 10 13.42 4.96 4.90
C PRO A 10 12.90 4.35 3.61
N LEU A 11 12.25 3.17 3.66
CA LEU A 11 11.65 2.53 2.50
C LEU A 11 10.51 3.39 1.93
N VAL A 12 9.56 3.79 2.76
CA VAL A 12 8.42 4.61 2.33
C VAL A 12 8.90 5.96 1.79
N PHE A 13 9.88 6.59 2.45
CA PHE A 13 10.44 7.86 2.02
C PHE A 13 11.04 7.77 0.60
N CYS A 14 11.94 6.80 0.37
CA CYS A 14 12.60 6.65 -0.92
C CYS A 14 11.65 6.20 -2.02
N SER A 15 10.77 5.25 -1.71
CA SER A 15 9.78 4.74 -2.66
C SER A 15 8.84 5.84 -3.16
N LEU A 16 8.36 6.71 -2.25
CA LEU A 16 7.51 7.84 -2.61
C LEU A 16 8.25 8.91 -3.40
N ILE A 17 9.52 9.18 -3.09
CA ILE A 17 10.34 10.09 -3.91
C ILE A 17 10.49 9.53 -5.32
N CYS A 18 10.86 8.27 -5.48
CA CYS A 18 11.00 7.63 -6.79
C CYS A 18 9.68 7.61 -7.54
N GLY A 19 8.58 7.23 -6.89
CA GLY A 19 7.25 7.21 -7.49
C GLY A 19 6.79 8.58 -7.97
N SER A 20 7.00 9.62 -7.16
CA SER A 20 6.62 10.99 -7.52
C SER A 20 7.58 11.64 -8.52
N ALA A 21 8.88 11.30 -8.49
CA ALA A 21 9.86 11.77 -9.48
C ALA A 21 9.60 11.17 -10.88
N ALA A 22 9.05 9.98 -10.98
CA ALA A 22 8.67 9.36 -12.26
C ALA A 22 7.59 10.14 -13.05
N ILE A 23 6.97 11.16 -12.45
CA ILE A 23 5.95 12.03 -13.06
C ILE A 23 6.55 13.05 -14.08
N GLY A 24 7.71 12.82 -14.60
CA GLY A 24 8.60 13.72 -15.35
C GLY A 24 8.07 14.55 -16.54
N ASP A 25 6.81 14.48 -16.99
CA ASP A 25 6.30 15.36 -18.04
C ASP A 25 4.97 16.02 -17.64
N THR A 26 5.08 17.31 -17.30
CA THR A 26 4.15 18.05 -16.45
C THR A 26 2.78 18.39 -17.07
N LYS A 27 2.59 18.41 -18.40
CA LYS A 27 1.33 18.89 -18.98
C LYS A 27 0.31 17.79 -19.29
N THR A 28 0.75 16.69 -19.85
CA THR A 28 -0.14 15.55 -20.19
C THR A 28 -0.31 14.62 -19.00
N LEU A 29 0.77 14.39 -18.25
CA LEU A 29 0.77 13.60 -17.02
C LEU A 29 0.00 14.29 -15.88
N GLY A 30 -0.03 15.62 -15.81
CA GLY A 30 -0.79 16.33 -14.78
C GLY A 30 -2.28 15.96 -14.77
N LYS A 31 -2.91 15.91 -15.94
CA LYS A 31 -4.33 15.50 -16.04
C LYS A 31 -4.53 14.00 -15.73
N VAL A 32 -3.63 13.14 -16.20
CA VAL A 32 -3.67 11.71 -15.91
C VAL A 32 -3.38 11.47 -14.43
N GLY A 33 -2.35 12.13 -13.89
CA GLY A 33 -1.98 12.01 -12.48
C GLY A 33 -3.09 12.39 -11.52
N VAL A 34 -3.72 13.56 -11.72
CA VAL A 34 -4.85 13.99 -10.87
C VAL A 34 -6.01 13.01 -10.97
N LYS A 35 -6.37 12.56 -12.19
CA LYS A 35 -7.44 11.56 -12.36
C LYS A 35 -7.10 10.24 -11.68
N THR A 36 -5.86 9.80 -11.75
CA THR A 36 -5.39 8.56 -11.10
C THR A 36 -5.47 8.68 -9.59
N ILE A 37 -4.99 9.79 -9.01
CA ILE A 37 -5.06 10.00 -7.55
C ILE A 37 -6.51 10.06 -7.07
N VAL A 38 -7.38 10.81 -7.75
CA VAL A 38 -8.80 10.89 -7.40
C VAL A 38 -9.46 9.50 -7.49
N PHE A 39 -9.11 8.74 -8.53
CA PHE A 39 -9.63 7.37 -8.69
C PHE A 39 -9.13 6.43 -7.58
N TYR A 40 -7.87 6.53 -7.20
CA TYR A 40 -7.31 5.75 -6.08
C TYR A 40 -7.98 6.10 -4.76
N LEU A 41 -8.17 7.38 -4.44
CA LEU A 41 -8.90 7.78 -3.24
C LEU A 41 -10.34 7.25 -3.23
N PHE A 42 -10.99 7.23 -4.39
CA PHE A 42 -12.33 6.68 -4.52
C PHE A 42 -12.34 5.15 -4.31
N THR A 43 -11.39 4.40 -4.91
CA THR A 43 -11.31 2.93 -4.71
C THR A 43 -10.96 2.59 -3.27
N THR A 44 -10.04 3.31 -2.63
CA THR A 44 -9.71 3.13 -1.22
C THR A 44 -10.91 3.41 -0.30
N ALA A 45 -11.65 4.48 -0.54
CA ALA A 45 -12.89 4.75 0.21
C ALA A 45 -13.91 3.62 0.05
N LEU A 46 -14.04 3.08 -1.15
CA LEU A 46 -14.92 1.95 -1.45
C LEU A 46 -14.44 0.67 -0.75
N ALA A 47 -13.13 0.38 -0.79
CA ALA A 47 -12.52 -0.77 -0.11
C ALA A 47 -12.76 -0.73 1.41
N ILE A 48 -12.52 0.42 2.03
CA ILE A 48 -12.77 0.64 3.46
C ILE A 48 -14.26 0.42 3.78
N SER A 49 -15.16 0.96 2.96
CA SER A 49 -16.60 0.81 3.16
C SER A 49 -17.03 -0.66 3.10
N ILE A 50 -16.51 -1.42 2.15
CA ILE A 50 -16.77 -2.87 2.02
C ILE A 50 -16.20 -3.63 3.22
N ALA A 51 -14.96 -3.34 3.59
CA ALA A 51 -14.31 -3.99 4.73
C ALA A 51 -15.08 -3.76 6.04
N LEU A 52 -15.54 -2.53 6.28
CA LEU A 52 -16.39 -2.18 7.42
C LEU A 52 -17.75 -2.88 7.36
N ALA A 53 -18.40 -2.92 6.21
CA ALA A 53 -19.67 -3.60 6.04
C ALA A 53 -19.54 -5.10 6.32
N VAL A 54 -18.55 -5.77 5.72
CA VAL A 54 -18.30 -7.19 5.94
C VAL A 54 -17.93 -7.46 7.41
N GLY A 55 -17.06 -6.63 8.00
CA GLY A 55 -16.65 -6.74 9.40
C GLY A 55 -17.82 -6.58 10.38
N THR A 56 -18.74 -5.64 10.11
CA THR A 56 -19.94 -5.41 10.93
C THR A 56 -20.97 -6.53 10.80
N ILE A 57 -21.09 -7.13 9.63
CA ILE A 57 -22.02 -8.26 9.40
C ILE A 57 -21.48 -9.53 10.04
N VAL A 58 -20.22 -9.87 9.76
CA VAL A 58 -19.59 -11.13 10.20
C VAL A 58 -19.23 -11.09 11.66
N LYS A 59 -18.93 -9.91 12.22
CA LYS A 59 -18.51 -9.70 13.62
C LYS A 59 -17.47 -10.73 14.07
N PRO A 60 -16.29 -10.80 13.43
CA PRO A 60 -15.33 -11.87 13.65
C PRO A 60 -14.77 -11.92 15.07
N GLY A 61 -14.83 -10.80 15.82
CA GLY A 61 -14.37 -10.70 17.20
C GLY A 61 -15.37 -11.22 18.26
N LEU A 62 -16.59 -11.61 17.88
CA LEU A 62 -17.54 -12.19 18.83
C LEU A 62 -17.04 -13.52 19.37
N GLY A 63 -16.88 -13.60 20.70
CA GLY A 63 -16.38 -14.81 21.40
C GLY A 63 -14.90 -14.75 21.77
N LEU A 64 -14.19 -13.66 21.49
CA LEU A 64 -12.88 -13.39 22.08
C LEU A 64 -13.08 -12.95 23.54
N ASP A 65 -12.46 -13.70 24.47
CA ASP A 65 -12.36 -13.26 25.86
C ASP A 65 -11.35 -12.10 25.95
N THR A 66 -11.87 -10.89 25.96
CA THR A 66 -11.06 -9.67 26.03
C THR A 66 -10.40 -9.48 27.40
N ALA A 67 -10.81 -10.22 28.42
CA ALA A 67 -10.21 -10.16 29.76
C ALA A 67 -8.78 -10.74 29.78
N ALA A 68 -8.46 -11.66 28.86
CA ALA A 68 -7.12 -12.24 28.73
C ALA A 68 -6.17 -11.37 27.86
N ILE A 69 -6.70 -10.39 27.14
CA ILE A 69 -5.89 -9.48 26.36
C ILE A 69 -5.49 -8.33 27.29
N GLN A 70 -4.21 -8.28 27.67
CA GLN A 70 -3.68 -7.10 28.35
C GLN A 70 -4.02 -5.89 27.49
N THR A 71 -4.98 -5.08 27.95
CA THR A 71 -5.26 -3.78 27.39
C THR A 71 -3.98 -2.95 27.54
N GLN A 72 -3.19 -2.85 26.47
CA GLN A 72 -2.27 -1.73 26.39
C GLN A 72 -3.17 -0.50 26.54
N GLU A 73 -2.89 0.30 27.56
CA GLU A 73 -3.52 1.63 27.67
C GLU A 73 -3.29 2.32 26.34
N VAL A 74 -4.33 2.32 25.53
CA VAL A 74 -4.36 3.19 24.36
C VAL A 74 -4.42 4.58 24.97
N THR A 75 -3.27 5.24 25.02
CA THR A 75 -3.25 6.70 25.22
C THR A 75 -4.15 7.24 24.12
N VAL A 76 -5.39 7.58 24.50
CA VAL A 76 -6.32 8.26 23.62
C VAL A 76 -5.60 9.54 23.23
N ALA A 77 -5.06 9.58 22.00
CA ALA A 77 -4.51 10.80 21.46
C ALA A 77 -5.61 11.85 21.61
N GLU A 78 -5.31 12.94 22.31
CA GLU A 78 -6.23 14.06 22.45
C GLU A 78 -6.84 14.31 21.09
N SER A 79 -8.16 14.47 21.05
CA SER A 79 -8.90 14.68 19.80
C SER A 79 -8.41 15.97 19.15
N THR A 80 -7.37 15.86 18.34
CA THR A 80 -6.88 16.97 17.53
C THR A 80 -8.00 17.42 16.61
N THR A 81 -8.28 18.69 16.59
CA THR A 81 -9.26 19.27 15.67
C THR A 81 -8.86 18.97 14.24
N LEU A 82 -9.81 18.82 13.32
CA LEU A 82 -9.52 18.61 11.89
C LEU A 82 -8.52 19.66 11.37
N THR A 83 -8.61 20.89 11.86
CA THR A 83 -7.70 21.99 11.52
C THR A 83 -6.27 21.72 11.97
N GLU A 84 -6.08 21.25 13.20
CA GLU A 84 -4.75 20.89 13.72
C GLU A 84 -4.18 19.68 12.98
N THR A 85 -5.00 18.70 12.66
CA THR A 85 -4.57 17.56 11.84
C THR A 85 -4.10 18.00 10.46
N LEU A 86 -4.82 18.89 9.79
CA LEU A 86 -4.44 19.43 8.48
C LEU A 86 -3.16 20.28 8.54
N LEU A 87 -2.99 21.09 9.58
CA LEU A 87 -1.78 21.87 9.80
C LEU A 87 -0.57 20.97 10.11
N ASN A 88 -0.78 19.94 10.90
CA ASN A 88 0.26 18.97 11.27
C ASN A 88 0.69 18.03 10.12
N ILE A 89 -0.01 18.04 8.99
CA ILE A 89 0.41 17.32 7.78
C ILE A 89 1.74 17.86 7.25
N ILE A 90 1.96 19.19 7.37
CA ILE A 90 3.19 19.83 6.87
C ILE A 90 4.25 19.79 7.97
N PRO A 91 5.39 19.12 7.77
CA PRO A 91 6.43 19.06 8.78
C PRO A 91 7.12 20.40 8.96
N THR A 92 7.22 20.88 10.19
CA THR A 92 8.08 22.03 10.54
C THR A 92 9.55 21.64 10.51
N ASN A 93 9.86 20.36 10.78
CA ASN A 93 11.20 19.77 10.68
C ASN A 93 11.12 18.40 9.99
N PRO A 94 11.45 18.31 8.70
CA PRO A 94 11.40 17.05 7.96
C PRO A 94 12.30 15.95 8.54
N ILE A 95 13.48 16.31 9.02
CA ILE A 95 14.42 15.35 9.63
C ILE A 95 13.85 14.83 10.94
N GLY A 96 13.23 15.71 11.74
CA GLY A 96 12.50 15.31 12.94
C GLY A 96 11.35 14.38 12.64
N ALA A 97 10.60 14.63 11.57
CA ALA A 97 9.51 13.74 11.12
C ALA A 97 10.02 12.34 10.74
N LEU A 98 11.14 12.27 10.02
CA LEU A 98 11.80 11.00 9.68
C LEU A 98 12.29 10.26 10.93
N ALA A 99 12.95 10.97 11.86
CA ALA A 99 13.47 10.38 13.08
C ALA A 99 12.38 9.84 14.02
N ASN A 100 11.27 10.57 14.13
CA ASN A 100 10.13 10.20 14.97
C ASN A 100 9.15 9.23 14.27
N GLY A 101 9.32 8.97 12.97
CA GLY A 101 8.43 8.10 12.20
C GLY A 101 7.00 8.66 12.04
N THR A 102 6.86 10.00 12.00
CA THR A 102 5.57 10.66 11.76
C THR A 102 5.17 10.50 10.31
N MET A 103 4.59 9.34 9.97
CA MET A 103 4.43 8.86 8.59
C MET A 103 3.73 9.86 7.66
N LEU A 104 2.67 10.52 8.12
CA LEU A 104 1.94 11.48 7.31
C LEU A 104 2.82 12.66 6.86
N GLN A 105 3.66 13.19 7.77
CA GLN A 105 4.62 14.25 7.47
C GLN A 105 5.74 13.76 6.55
N VAL A 106 6.21 12.51 6.75
CA VAL A 106 7.20 11.86 5.89
C VAL A 106 6.68 11.73 4.47
N ILE A 107 5.43 11.27 4.30
CA ILE A 107 4.76 11.14 3.00
C ILE A 107 4.71 12.48 2.28
N VAL A 108 4.22 13.53 2.93
CA VAL A 108 4.09 14.86 2.32
C VAL A 108 5.46 15.40 1.91
N PHE A 109 6.45 15.29 2.77
CA PHE A 109 7.80 15.73 2.43
C PHE A 109 8.41 14.94 1.27
N ALA A 110 8.26 13.61 1.25
CA ALA A 110 8.73 12.77 0.16
C ALA A 110 8.08 13.12 -1.19
N LEU A 111 6.77 13.33 -1.20
CA LEU A 111 6.04 13.76 -2.39
C LEU A 111 6.54 15.11 -2.90
N PHE A 112 6.79 16.05 -1.98
CA PHE A 112 7.28 17.39 -2.34
C PHE A 112 8.67 17.32 -2.96
N VAL A 113 9.59 16.54 -2.38
CA VAL A 113 10.94 16.31 -2.92
C VAL A 113 10.85 15.67 -4.30
N GLY A 114 10.06 14.61 -4.48
CA GLY A 114 9.94 13.91 -5.75
C GLY A 114 9.34 14.77 -6.86
N ILE A 115 8.33 15.60 -6.56
CA ILE A 115 7.77 16.57 -7.53
C ILE A 115 8.82 17.58 -7.96
N ILE A 116 9.67 18.06 -7.04
CA ILE A 116 10.75 18.98 -7.38
C ILE A 116 11.83 18.29 -8.22
N LEU A 117 12.19 17.05 -7.91
CA LEU A 117 13.12 16.26 -8.73
C LEU A 117 12.57 16.10 -10.16
N ALA A 118 11.29 15.74 -10.29
CA ALA A 118 10.62 15.66 -11.59
C ALA A 118 10.68 16.99 -12.37
N LYS A 119 10.46 18.12 -11.68
CA LYS A 119 10.47 19.46 -12.29
C LYS A 119 11.86 19.89 -12.75
N LEU A 120 12.89 19.55 -12.00
CA LEU A 120 14.29 19.91 -12.31
C LEU A 120 14.90 18.99 -13.38
N GLY A 121 14.40 17.75 -13.50
CA GLY A 121 14.80 16.78 -14.52
C GLY A 121 16.31 16.50 -14.52
N GLU A 122 16.94 16.63 -15.69
CA GLU A 122 18.36 16.32 -15.90
C GLU A 122 19.32 17.10 -14.99
N LYS A 123 18.93 18.29 -14.50
CA LYS A 123 19.78 19.10 -13.62
C LYS A 123 20.09 18.43 -12.27
N VAL A 124 19.26 17.49 -11.85
CA VAL A 124 19.35 16.80 -10.56
C VAL A 124 19.38 15.29 -10.72
N GLU A 125 19.80 14.80 -11.88
CA GLU A 125 19.85 13.38 -12.22
C GLU A 125 20.63 12.57 -11.17
N VAL A 126 21.75 13.09 -10.67
CA VAL A 126 22.57 12.45 -9.64
C VAL A 126 21.74 12.21 -8.37
N VAL A 127 20.95 13.18 -7.94
CA VAL A 127 20.10 13.06 -6.75
C VAL A 127 18.95 12.08 -7.00
N SER A 128 18.35 12.12 -8.18
CA SER A 128 17.29 11.18 -8.56
C SER A 128 17.80 9.75 -8.58
N ASN A 129 18.98 9.52 -9.18
CA ASN A 129 19.64 8.22 -9.20
C ASN A 129 20.04 7.74 -7.80
N PHE A 130 20.48 8.66 -6.93
CA PHE A 130 20.75 8.33 -5.53
C PHE A 130 19.51 7.76 -4.83
N PHE A 131 18.36 8.42 -4.94
CA PHE A 131 17.13 7.91 -4.32
C PHE A 131 16.66 6.59 -4.95
N ALA A 132 16.81 6.42 -6.26
CA ALA A 132 16.49 5.16 -6.93
C ALA A 132 17.35 4.01 -6.40
N GLN A 133 18.67 4.17 -6.37
CA GLN A 133 19.61 3.17 -5.85
C GLN A 133 19.40 2.91 -4.35
N PHE A 134 19.12 3.96 -3.58
CA PHE A 134 18.84 3.79 -2.15
C PHE A 134 17.52 3.05 -1.90
N ASN A 135 16.50 3.28 -2.75
CA ASN A 135 15.27 2.49 -2.73
C ASN A 135 15.54 1.00 -3.00
N ASP A 136 16.40 0.69 -3.98
CA ASP A 136 16.79 -0.69 -4.27
C ASP A 136 17.49 -1.35 -3.07
N ILE A 137 18.37 -0.60 -2.39
CA ILE A 137 19.01 -1.06 -1.15
C ILE A 137 17.95 -1.35 -0.07
N MET A 138 16.97 -0.46 0.12
CA MET A 138 15.92 -0.66 1.12
C MET A 138 15.03 -1.86 0.77
N MET A 139 14.76 -2.08 -0.50
CA MET A 139 14.03 -3.27 -0.97
C MET A 139 14.81 -4.55 -0.67
N GLU A 140 16.10 -4.57 -0.96
CA GLU A 140 16.93 -5.76 -0.69
C GLU A 140 17.09 -6.02 0.81
N MET A 141 17.26 -4.97 1.63
CA MET A 141 17.23 -5.11 3.09
C MET A 141 15.90 -5.69 3.58
N THR A 142 14.79 -5.28 2.97
CA THR A 142 13.46 -5.84 3.29
C THR A 142 13.39 -7.32 2.93
N ASN A 143 13.89 -7.71 1.75
CA ASN A 143 13.96 -9.11 1.34
C ASN A 143 14.79 -9.95 2.31
N MET A 144 15.95 -9.45 2.73
CA MET A 144 16.78 -10.13 3.74
C MET A 144 16.06 -10.33 5.08
N VAL A 145 15.35 -9.30 5.55
CA VAL A 145 14.56 -9.42 6.79
C VAL A 145 13.38 -10.38 6.61
N MET A 146 12.76 -10.40 5.42
CA MET A 146 11.66 -11.32 5.10
C MET A 146 12.13 -12.79 5.04
N MET A 147 13.40 -13.08 4.79
CA MET A 147 13.92 -14.46 4.91
C MET A 147 13.81 -15.01 6.34
N ALA A 148 13.86 -14.13 7.34
CA ALA A 148 13.64 -14.52 8.74
C ALA A 148 12.15 -14.49 9.16
N ALA A 149 11.25 -14.05 8.27
CA ALA A 149 9.83 -13.91 8.58
C ALA A 149 9.17 -15.22 9.04
N PRO A 150 9.46 -16.44 8.48
CA PRO A 150 8.83 -17.68 8.94
C PRO A 150 9.11 -17.96 10.41
N ILE A 151 10.34 -17.70 10.87
CA ILE A 151 10.71 -17.87 12.29
C ILE A 151 9.98 -16.84 13.15
N GLY A 152 9.97 -15.57 12.69
CA GLY A 152 9.28 -14.50 13.40
C GLY A 152 7.77 -14.74 13.53
N VAL A 153 7.13 -15.19 12.46
CA VAL A 153 5.71 -15.54 12.42
C VAL A 153 5.42 -16.72 13.37
N TYR A 154 6.24 -17.77 13.32
CA TYR A 154 6.09 -18.90 14.23
C TYR A 154 6.15 -18.47 15.70
N CYS A 155 7.14 -17.66 16.08
CA CYS A 155 7.26 -17.14 17.44
C CYS A 155 6.07 -16.26 17.84
N LEU A 156 5.58 -15.41 16.94
CA LEU A 156 4.43 -14.54 17.21
C LEU A 156 3.15 -15.36 17.39
N ILE A 157 2.91 -16.33 16.51
CA ILE A 157 1.75 -17.21 16.60
C ILE A 157 1.81 -18.01 17.89
N SER A 158 2.96 -18.64 18.20
CA SER A 158 3.16 -19.41 19.43
C SER A 158 2.88 -18.56 20.68
N ARG A 159 3.39 -17.33 20.71
CA ARG A 159 3.12 -16.40 21.82
C ARG A 159 1.64 -16.04 21.92
N THR A 160 0.98 -15.79 20.79
CA THR A 160 -0.45 -15.46 20.77
C THR A 160 -1.29 -16.63 21.29
N PHE A 161 -1.01 -17.85 20.83
CA PHE A 161 -1.71 -19.04 21.31
C PHE A 161 -1.42 -19.35 22.79
N SER A 162 -0.18 -19.09 23.26
CA SER A 162 0.15 -19.23 24.67
C SER A 162 -0.65 -18.28 25.58
N ASN A 163 -0.95 -17.08 25.09
CA ASN A 163 -1.68 -16.07 25.87
C ASN A 163 -3.21 -16.23 25.79
N ILE A 164 -3.74 -16.57 24.60
CA ILE A 164 -5.19 -16.60 24.35
C ILE A 164 -5.75 -18.03 24.47
N GLY A 165 -4.88 -19.05 24.37
CA GLY A 165 -5.26 -20.46 24.36
C GLY A 165 -5.91 -20.89 23.03
N PHE A 166 -6.33 -22.16 22.97
CA PHE A 166 -7.01 -22.72 21.78
C PHE A 166 -8.38 -22.10 21.50
N SER A 167 -9.02 -21.49 22.49
CA SER A 167 -10.30 -20.78 22.34
C SER A 167 -10.23 -19.60 21.39
N GLY A 168 -9.04 -18.97 21.25
CA GLY A 168 -8.80 -17.88 20.30
C GLY A 168 -8.70 -18.31 18.84
N PHE A 169 -8.53 -19.60 18.54
CA PHE A 169 -8.34 -20.08 17.17
C PHE A 169 -9.56 -19.83 16.28
N ILE A 170 -10.76 -20.10 16.77
CA ILE A 170 -12.00 -19.95 16.00
C ILE A 170 -12.25 -18.49 15.62
N PRO A 171 -12.17 -17.50 16.53
CA PRO A 171 -12.27 -16.09 16.18
C PRO A 171 -11.19 -15.60 15.19
N MET A 172 -9.94 -16.07 15.33
CA MET A 172 -8.87 -15.74 14.41
C MET A 172 -9.10 -16.31 13.01
N ALA A 173 -9.53 -17.57 12.90
CA ALA A 173 -9.89 -18.18 11.62
C ALA A 173 -11.08 -17.45 10.99
N LYS A 174 -12.07 -17.06 11.78
CA LYS A 174 -13.22 -16.28 11.34
C LYS A 174 -12.81 -14.90 10.81
N TYR A 175 -11.88 -14.24 11.50
CA TYR A 175 -11.29 -12.97 11.04
C TYR A 175 -10.56 -13.14 9.70
N MET A 176 -9.72 -14.16 9.58
CA MET A 176 -8.99 -14.43 8.34
C MET A 176 -9.93 -14.70 7.15
N LEU A 177 -10.97 -15.51 7.37
CA LEU A 177 -11.99 -15.74 6.34
C LEU A 177 -12.78 -14.48 5.99
N CYS A 178 -13.05 -13.63 6.99
CA CYS A 178 -13.70 -12.34 6.79
C CYS A 178 -12.87 -11.42 5.90
N VAL A 179 -11.56 -11.32 6.14
CA VAL A 179 -10.62 -10.53 5.33
C VAL A 179 -10.55 -11.09 3.91
N LEU A 180 -10.37 -12.40 3.74
CA LEU A 180 -10.34 -13.03 2.42
C LEU A 180 -11.66 -12.82 1.66
N GLY A 181 -12.78 -12.89 2.36
CA GLY A 181 -14.10 -12.61 1.79
C GLY A 181 -14.24 -11.17 1.34
N ALA A 182 -13.81 -10.21 2.16
CA ALA A 182 -13.82 -8.79 1.81
C ALA A 182 -12.95 -8.47 0.59
N LEU A 183 -11.72 -9.04 0.53
CA LEU A 183 -10.82 -8.90 -0.62
C LEU A 183 -11.42 -9.52 -1.88
N ALA A 184 -12.04 -10.70 -1.79
CA ALA A 184 -12.71 -11.32 -2.92
C ALA A 184 -13.89 -10.47 -3.44
N ILE A 185 -14.73 -9.94 -2.54
CA ILE A 185 -15.83 -9.03 -2.89
C ILE A 185 -15.29 -7.76 -3.56
N HIS A 186 -14.23 -7.19 -3.03
CA HIS A 186 -13.62 -5.99 -3.58
C HIS A 186 -12.99 -6.25 -4.96
N CYS A 187 -12.21 -7.29 -5.11
CA CYS A 187 -11.55 -7.65 -6.36
C CYS A 187 -12.56 -8.06 -7.45
N LEU A 188 -13.42 -9.02 -7.16
CA LEU A 188 -14.34 -9.58 -8.16
C LEU A 188 -15.60 -8.73 -8.33
N GLY A 189 -16.06 -8.07 -7.28
CA GLY A 189 -17.23 -7.20 -7.30
C GLY A 189 -16.88 -5.78 -7.74
N SER A 190 -16.22 -5.04 -6.88
CA SER A 190 -16.00 -3.59 -7.05
C SER A 190 -15.14 -3.26 -8.26
N TYR A 191 -13.95 -3.85 -8.39
CA TYR A 191 -13.08 -3.58 -9.53
C TYR A 191 -13.68 -4.05 -10.85
N SER A 192 -14.37 -5.20 -10.85
CA SER A 192 -15.06 -5.67 -12.04
C SER A 192 -16.22 -4.77 -12.43
N ALA A 193 -17.00 -4.28 -11.46
CA ALA A 193 -18.09 -3.34 -11.71
C ALA A 193 -17.57 -1.99 -12.23
N LEU A 194 -16.53 -1.42 -11.57
CA LEU A 194 -15.91 -0.17 -12.00
C LEU A 194 -15.37 -0.28 -13.43
N MET A 195 -14.69 -1.40 -13.74
CA MET A 195 -14.19 -1.64 -15.09
C MET A 195 -15.32 -1.71 -16.10
N ALA A 196 -16.38 -2.47 -15.83
CA ALA A 196 -17.54 -2.59 -16.72
C ALA A 196 -18.21 -1.23 -16.95
N ILE A 197 -18.38 -0.42 -15.90
CA ILE A 197 -19.03 0.89 -15.96
C ILE A 197 -18.19 1.91 -16.73
N PHE A 198 -16.91 2.05 -16.40
CA PHE A 198 -16.05 3.09 -16.97
C PHE A 198 -15.48 2.73 -18.33
N THR A 199 -15.15 1.46 -18.56
CA THR A 199 -14.47 1.05 -19.80
C THR A 199 -15.37 0.26 -20.75
N ARG A 200 -16.49 -0.24 -20.26
CA ARG A 200 -17.40 -1.16 -21.00
C ARG A 200 -16.70 -2.45 -21.46
N LEU A 201 -15.53 -2.75 -20.90
CA LEU A 201 -14.80 -3.99 -21.16
C LEU A 201 -15.37 -5.14 -20.32
N ASN A 202 -15.21 -6.35 -20.81
CA ASN A 202 -15.63 -7.55 -20.08
C ASN A 202 -14.61 -7.87 -18.99
N PRO A 203 -14.98 -7.77 -17.67
CA PRO A 203 -14.07 -8.02 -16.56
C PRO A 203 -13.46 -9.41 -16.57
N TYR A 204 -14.23 -10.42 -16.95
CA TYR A 204 -13.76 -11.80 -17.00
C TYR A 204 -12.62 -11.97 -18.01
N LYS A 205 -12.73 -11.37 -19.21
CA LYS A 205 -11.67 -11.40 -20.22
C LYS A 205 -10.41 -10.68 -19.74
N PHE A 206 -10.59 -9.58 -18.99
CA PHE A 206 -9.47 -8.85 -18.39
C PHE A 206 -8.75 -9.71 -17.35
N ILE A 207 -9.49 -10.25 -16.37
CA ILE A 207 -8.93 -11.09 -15.30
C ILE A 207 -8.18 -12.28 -15.91
N ARG A 208 -8.74 -12.94 -16.93
CA ARG A 208 -8.08 -14.06 -17.60
C ARG A 208 -6.76 -13.66 -18.26
N LYS A 209 -6.70 -12.50 -18.91
CA LYS A 209 -5.46 -11.99 -19.51
C LYS A 209 -4.44 -11.54 -18.48
N TYR A 210 -4.89 -11.00 -17.36
CA TYR A 210 -4.06 -10.45 -16.29
C TYR A 210 -3.70 -11.51 -15.23
N PHE A 211 -4.26 -12.69 -15.31
CA PHE A 211 -4.05 -13.78 -14.34
C PHE A 211 -2.57 -14.15 -14.12
N PRO A 212 -1.67 -14.17 -15.14
CA PRO A 212 -0.25 -14.42 -14.90
C PRO A 212 0.40 -13.38 -13.98
N VAL A 213 0.00 -12.10 -14.13
CA VAL A 213 0.49 -11.01 -13.27
C VAL A 213 -0.02 -11.19 -11.84
N MET A 214 -1.30 -11.53 -11.67
CA MET A 214 -1.89 -11.81 -10.36
C MET A 214 -1.21 -12.99 -9.67
N SER A 215 -0.96 -14.08 -10.41
CA SER A 215 -0.27 -15.26 -9.89
C SER A 215 1.17 -14.96 -9.48
N PHE A 216 1.86 -14.15 -10.27
CA PHE A 216 3.24 -13.71 -9.96
C PHE A 216 3.25 -12.82 -8.71
N ALA A 217 2.34 -11.84 -8.62
CA ALA A 217 2.19 -10.97 -7.45
C ALA A 217 1.90 -11.78 -6.17
N PHE A 218 1.01 -12.76 -6.26
CA PHE A 218 0.69 -13.65 -5.14
C PHE A 218 1.89 -14.50 -4.73
N SER A 219 2.63 -15.03 -5.70
CA SER A 219 3.81 -15.88 -5.45
C SER A 219 4.95 -15.09 -4.80
N THR A 220 5.20 -13.87 -5.26
CA THR A 220 6.28 -13.02 -4.75
C THR A 220 5.89 -12.26 -3.49
N ALA A 221 4.60 -12.19 -3.16
CA ALA A 221 4.03 -11.40 -2.06
C ALA A 221 4.50 -9.93 -2.06
N THR A 222 4.82 -9.38 -3.24
CA THR A 222 5.28 -8.00 -3.40
C THR A 222 4.76 -7.37 -4.68
N SER A 223 4.12 -6.21 -4.57
CA SER A 223 3.63 -5.44 -5.70
C SER A 223 4.76 -4.90 -6.57
N ASN A 224 5.87 -4.49 -5.95
CA ASN A 224 6.99 -3.86 -6.66
C ASN A 224 7.70 -4.81 -7.63
N ALA A 225 7.91 -6.07 -7.26
CA ALA A 225 8.49 -7.08 -8.15
C ALA A 225 7.59 -7.37 -9.37
N THR A 226 6.31 -7.09 -9.26
CA THR A 226 5.31 -7.35 -10.29
C THR A 226 5.20 -6.21 -11.31
N ILE A 227 5.68 -5.01 -10.98
CA ILE A 227 5.56 -3.81 -11.82
C ILE A 227 5.98 -4.04 -13.27
N PRO A 228 7.16 -4.59 -13.59
CA PRO A 228 7.59 -4.79 -14.98
C PRO A 228 6.63 -5.69 -15.76
N LEU A 229 6.25 -6.82 -15.16
CA LEU A 229 5.33 -7.79 -15.78
C LEU A 229 3.93 -7.19 -15.96
N ALA A 230 3.49 -6.37 -15.03
CA ALA A 230 2.21 -5.67 -15.12
C ALA A 230 2.19 -4.67 -16.28
N ILE A 231 3.25 -3.86 -16.43
CA ILE A 231 3.39 -2.89 -17.52
C ILE A 231 3.40 -3.59 -18.87
N GLU A 232 4.20 -4.63 -19.02
CA GLU A 232 4.31 -5.42 -20.25
C GLU A 232 2.96 -6.06 -20.63
N THR A 233 2.29 -6.69 -19.65
CA THR A 233 0.99 -7.34 -19.89
C THR A 233 -0.09 -6.32 -20.28
N LEU A 234 -0.08 -5.13 -19.69
CA LEU A 234 -1.03 -4.06 -20.02
C LEU A 234 -0.79 -3.54 -21.44
N ASP A 235 0.45 -3.35 -21.82
CA ASP A 235 0.82 -2.86 -23.17
C ASP A 235 0.50 -3.91 -24.24
N GLU A 236 1.06 -5.11 -24.13
CA GLU A 236 0.99 -6.13 -25.16
C GLU A 236 -0.35 -6.86 -25.26
N LYS A 237 -0.97 -7.19 -24.12
CA LYS A 237 -2.17 -8.04 -24.10
C LYS A 237 -3.49 -7.28 -23.96
N ILE A 238 -3.42 -6.06 -23.42
CA ILE A 238 -4.61 -5.27 -23.10
C ILE A 238 -4.69 -4.01 -23.97
N GLY A 239 -3.53 -3.52 -24.47
CA GLY A 239 -3.45 -2.36 -25.36
C GLY A 239 -3.47 -1.02 -24.62
N VAL A 240 -3.04 -1.02 -23.35
CA VAL A 240 -2.85 0.22 -22.57
C VAL A 240 -1.48 0.80 -22.90
N SER A 241 -1.42 2.05 -23.29
CA SER A 241 -0.16 2.72 -23.61
C SER A 241 0.87 2.58 -22.49
N LYS A 242 2.06 2.10 -22.85
CA LYS A 242 3.19 1.93 -21.92
C LYS A 242 3.51 3.23 -21.15
N LYS A 243 3.31 4.39 -21.78
CA LYS A 243 3.51 5.69 -21.13
C LYS A 243 2.58 5.91 -19.94
N ILE A 244 1.32 5.43 -20.03
CA ILE A 244 0.35 5.54 -18.95
C ILE A 244 0.62 4.48 -17.89
N SER A 245 0.82 3.23 -18.28
CA SER A 245 1.05 2.12 -17.36
C SER A 245 2.34 2.28 -16.55
N SER A 246 3.43 2.76 -17.18
CA SER A 246 4.70 3.05 -16.49
C SER A 246 4.60 4.12 -15.40
N PHE A 247 3.57 4.96 -15.46
CA PHE A 247 3.28 5.95 -14.43
C PHE A 247 2.29 5.41 -13.38
N THR A 248 1.15 4.88 -13.84
CA THR A 248 0.06 4.51 -12.91
C THR A 248 0.39 3.27 -12.07
N ILE A 249 1.07 2.27 -12.64
CA ILE A 249 1.35 1.03 -11.92
C ILE A 249 2.30 1.23 -10.74
N PRO A 250 3.48 1.89 -10.88
CA PRO A 250 4.34 2.17 -9.74
C PRO A 250 3.68 3.06 -8.69
N LEU A 251 2.91 4.05 -9.12
CA LEU A 251 2.16 4.91 -8.23
C LEU A 251 1.12 4.11 -7.43
N GLY A 252 0.38 3.22 -8.11
CA GLY A 252 -0.61 2.35 -7.47
C GLY A 252 0.03 1.37 -6.50
N ALA A 253 1.14 0.76 -6.87
CA ALA A 253 1.88 -0.16 -6.00
C ALA A 253 2.35 0.48 -4.69
N THR A 254 2.42 1.81 -4.64
CA THR A 254 2.87 2.56 -3.45
C THR A 254 1.71 3.19 -2.68
N ILE A 255 0.70 3.72 -3.36
CA ILE A 255 -0.36 4.55 -2.74
C ILE A 255 -1.69 3.80 -2.64
N ASN A 256 -1.97 2.85 -3.52
CA ASN A 256 -3.25 2.16 -3.62
C ASN A 256 -3.06 0.65 -3.43
N MET A 257 -2.84 0.23 -2.20
CA MET A 257 -2.67 -1.16 -1.80
C MET A 257 -3.99 -1.79 -1.29
N ASP A 258 -5.08 -1.52 -1.97
CA ASP A 258 -6.44 -1.96 -1.60
C ASP A 258 -6.65 -3.46 -1.77
#